data_a325119165d89cf69d5fb8abcbd4aed6
#
_entry.id   a325119165d89cf69d5fb8abcbd4aed6
#
_cell.length_a   1.000
_cell.length_b   1.000
_cell.length_c   1.000
_cell.angle_alpha   90.00
_cell.angle_beta   90.00
_cell.angle_gamma   90.00
#
_symmetry.space_group_name_H-M   'P 1'
#
loop_
_entity.id
_entity.type
_entity.pdbx_description
1 polymer ?
#
loop_
_entity_poly.entity_id
_entity_poly.type
_entity_poly.pdbx_seq_one_letter_code
_entity_poly.pdbx_strand_id
1 'polypeptide(L)'
;MKIWLLSALICLFGISAMAAEGHAAAEGHKVHYRSGDETIDGFLYLPSGKGPFPALVVIHEWWGLTPWVKQQASDLAHQGYAALAIDLYRGKVATTADEAHEIMRGVPEDRANRDLLAATAYLRTLTTVDAKRMGSIGWCMGGGYAFDLAVLDPKLKVAVVNYGHLAADDATLKKIHASILGIFGGKDQGIPVADINKFESQMRALGKKVEIHIFPDAGHAFENSENKKGYREEDAKLARKYTANFLARNLKF
;
A
#
# COMPACT_ATOMS: atom_id res chain seq x y z
N MET A 1 -44.89 -17.72 -61.84
CA MET A 1 -43.96 -16.64 -61.34
C MET A 1 -44.16 -16.49 -59.84
N LYS A 2 -43.31 -17.10 -59.06
CA LYS A 2 -43.35 -17.03 -57.52
C LYS A 2 -42.31 -16.07 -57.11
N ILE A 3 -42.68 -14.97 -56.48
CA ILE A 3 -41.84 -13.94 -55.91
C ILE A 3 -41.55 -14.37 -54.46
N TRP A 4 -40.25 -14.55 -54.10
CA TRP A 4 -39.81 -14.81 -52.78
C TRP A 4 -39.38 -13.46 -52.14
N LEU A 5 -40.08 -13.07 -51.07
CA LEU A 5 -39.68 -11.95 -50.20
C LEU A 5 -38.67 -12.44 -49.18
N LEU A 6 -37.43 -11.95 -49.25
CA LEU A 6 -36.41 -12.13 -48.21
C LEU A 6 -36.63 -11.09 -47.11
N SER A 7 -37.03 -11.53 -45.94
CA SER A 7 -37.05 -10.69 -44.74
C SER A 7 -35.65 -10.67 -44.09
N ALA A 8 -34.99 -9.52 -44.13
CA ALA A 8 -33.74 -9.30 -43.45
C ALA A 8 -34.02 -8.99 -41.95
N LEU A 9 -33.56 -9.89 -41.08
CA LEU A 9 -33.61 -9.71 -39.63
C LEU A 9 -32.40 -8.89 -39.17
N ILE A 10 -32.59 -7.63 -38.84
CA ILE A 10 -31.56 -6.75 -38.29
C ILE A 10 -31.44 -7.06 -36.79
N CYS A 11 -30.41 -7.78 -36.42
CA CYS A 11 -30.03 -7.92 -35.00
C CYS A 11 -29.36 -6.64 -34.52
N LEU A 12 -30.08 -5.83 -33.75
CA LEU A 12 -29.52 -4.71 -32.98
C LEU A 12 -28.75 -5.28 -31.80
N PHE A 13 -27.44 -5.35 -31.91
CA PHE A 13 -26.57 -5.55 -30.75
C PHE A 13 -26.56 -4.25 -29.91
N GLY A 14 -27.30 -4.26 -28.82
CA GLY A 14 -27.24 -3.22 -27.81
C GLY A 14 -25.87 -3.26 -27.12
N ILE A 15 -24.99 -2.31 -27.45
CA ILE A 15 -23.77 -2.05 -26.68
C ILE A 15 -24.22 -1.42 -25.36
N SER A 16 -24.32 -2.22 -24.31
CA SER A 16 -24.50 -1.73 -22.97
C SER A 16 -23.20 -1.04 -22.56
N ALA A 17 -23.14 0.28 -22.61
CA ALA A 17 -22.09 1.07 -22.02
C ALA A 17 -22.16 0.86 -20.50
N MET A 18 -21.26 0.06 -19.95
CA MET A 18 -21.03 0.03 -18.51
C MET A 18 -20.51 1.42 -18.12
N ALA A 19 -21.41 2.26 -17.61
CA ALA A 19 -21.02 3.47 -16.91
C ALA A 19 -20.07 3.06 -15.77
N ALA A 20 -18.88 3.63 -15.76
CA ALA A 20 -18.00 3.56 -14.61
C ALA A 20 -18.74 4.28 -13.46
N GLU A 21 -19.39 3.51 -12.59
CA GLU A 21 -19.93 4.05 -11.35
C GLU A 21 -18.74 4.60 -10.55
N GLY A 22 -18.63 5.91 -10.50
CA GLY A 22 -17.72 6.59 -9.62
C GLY A 22 -18.11 6.23 -8.18
N HIS A 23 -17.44 5.25 -7.61
CA HIS A 23 -17.64 4.90 -6.21
C HIS A 23 -17.25 6.11 -5.36
N ALA A 24 -18.20 6.64 -4.59
CA ALA A 24 -17.90 7.67 -3.60
C ALA A 24 -16.80 7.14 -2.67
N ALA A 25 -15.80 7.98 -2.37
CA ALA A 25 -14.69 7.59 -1.49
C ALA A 25 -15.21 6.95 -0.20
N ALA A 26 -14.61 5.83 0.25
CA ALA A 26 -14.95 5.26 1.53
C ALA A 26 -14.67 6.29 2.61
N GLU A 27 -15.62 6.50 3.52
CA GLU A 27 -15.47 7.50 4.58
C GLU A 27 -14.41 7.03 5.59
N GLY A 28 -13.41 7.88 5.84
CA GLY A 28 -12.37 7.63 6.82
C GLY A 28 -12.82 8.08 8.21
N HIS A 29 -12.85 7.14 9.15
CA HIS A 29 -13.15 7.44 10.55
C HIS A 29 -11.86 7.71 11.31
N LYS A 30 -11.75 8.88 11.95
CA LYS A 30 -10.62 9.16 12.85
C LYS A 30 -10.68 8.20 14.02
N VAL A 31 -9.57 7.53 14.29
CA VAL A 31 -9.42 6.57 15.39
C VAL A 31 -8.23 6.93 16.27
N HIS A 32 -8.29 6.48 17.50
CA HIS A 32 -7.26 6.71 18.50
C HIS A 32 -6.85 5.36 19.10
N TYR A 33 -5.56 5.09 19.22
CA TYR A 33 -5.06 3.87 19.82
C TYR A 33 -3.77 4.11 20.61
N ARG A 34 -3.48 3.23 21.55
CA ARG A 34 -2.33 3.35 22.45
C ARG A 34 -1.06 2.82 21.78
N SER A 35 0.03 3.57 21.96
CA SER A 35 1.40 3.16 21.64
C SER A 35 2.33 3.50 22.81
N GLY A 36 2.58 2.52 23.66
CA GLY A 36 3.19 2.77 24.96
C GLY A 36 2.34 3.74 25.81
N ASP A 37 2.93 4.82 26.26
CA ASP A 37 2.24 5.84 27.06
C ASP A 37 1.54 6.91 26.21
N GLU A 38 1.73 6.90 24.91
CA GLU A 38 1.13 7.86 23.97
C GLU A 38 -0.18 7.34 23.38
N THR A 39 -1.03 8.28 22.94
CA THR A 39 -2.17 8.01 22.08
C THR A 39 -1.85 8.48 20.66
N ILE A 40 -2.06 7.62 19.69
CA ILE A 40 -1.81 7.90 18.28
C ILE A 40 -3.13 8.06 17.55
N ASP A 41 -3.17 9.01 16.64
CA ASP A 41 -4.25 9.20 15.71
C ASP A 41 -4.02 8.38 14.43
N GLY A 42 -5.10 7.95 13.81
CA GLY A 42 -5.12 7.36 12.48
C GLY A 42 -6.48 7.55 11.84
N PHE A 43 -6.58 7.14 10.59
CA PHE A 43 -7.85 7.12 9.87
C PHE A 43 -8.13 5.68 9.42
N LEU A 44 -9.22 5.12 9.92
CA LEU A 44 -9.68 3.77 9.55
C LEU A 44 -10.73 3.89 8.44
N TYR A 45 -10.48 3.21 7.35
CA TYR A 45 -11.38 3.04 6.22
C TYR A 45 -11.86 1.59 6.20
N LEU A 46 -13.16 1.38 6.19
CA LEU A 46 -13.75 0.04 6.16
C LEU A 46 -14.45 -0.22 4.82
N PRO A 47 -14.34 -1.45 4.31
CA PRO A 47 -15.15 -1.86 3.17
C PRO A 47 -16.65 -1.81 3.50
N SER A 48 -17.47 -1.67 2.47
CA SER A 48 -18.92 -1.88 2.61
C SER A 48 -19.24 -3.36 2.92
N GLY A 49 -20.31 -3.59 3.67
CA GLY A 49 -20.79 -4.94 4.03
C GLY A 49 -20.35 -5.41 5.40
N LYS A 50 -20.46 -6.72 5.61
CA LYS A 50 -20.15 -7.35 6.90
C LYS A 50 -18.79 -8.03 6.85
N GLY A 51 -17.86 -7.62 7.75
CA GLY A 51 -16.58 -8.29 7.95
C GLY A 51 -16.71 -9.73 8.48
N PRO A 52 -15.60 -10.37 8.89
CA PRO A 52 -14.30 -9.73 9.08
C PRO A 52 -13.51 -9.58 7.77
N PHE A 53 -12.93 -8.41 7.58
CA PHE A 53 -12.15 -8.04 6.38
C PHE A 53 -10.65 -8.31 6.59
N PRO A 54 -9.89 -8.67 5.55
CA PRO A 54 -8.44 -8.56 5.59
C PRO A 54 -8.04 -7.10 5.82
N ALA A 55 -6.92 -6.85 6.50
CA ALA A 55 -6.57 -5.51 6.92
C ALA A 55 -5.15 -5.10 6.54
N LEU A 56 -4.94 -3.80 6.32
CA LEU A 56 -3.67 -3.20 5.95
C LEU A 56 -3.35 -2.01 6.87
N VAL A 57 -2.12 -1.98 7.37
CA VAL A 57 -1.52 -0.76 7.91
C VAL A 57 -0.98 0.04 6.72
N VAL A 58 -1.50 1.26 6.52
CA VAL A 58 -1.15 2.16 5.43
C VAL A 58 -0.22 3.24 5.97
N ILE A 59 0.99 3.34 5.42
CA ILE A 59 2.07 4.13 5.99
C ILE A 59 2.46 5.25 5.02
N HIS A 60 2.41 6.48 5.52
CA HIS A 60 2.61 7.69 4.74
C HIS A 60 4.06 7.92 4.32
N GLU A 61 4.25 8.75 3.29
CA GLU A 61 5.54 9.27 2.86
C GLU A 61 6.11 10.26 3.89
N TRP A 62 7.30 10.79 3.64
CA TRP A 62 7.97 11.77 4.50
C TRP A 62 7.22 13.10 4.69
N TRP A 63 6.18 13.34 3.88
CA TRP A 63 5.31 14.51 4.00
C TRP A 63 4.34 14.45 5.18
N GLY A 64 4.12 13.28 5.78
CA GLY A 64 3.09 13.02 6.78
C GLY A 64 1.81 12.45 6.17
N LEU A 65 0.75 12.41 6.98
CA LEU A 65 -0.53 11.81 6.59
C LEU A 65 -1.35 12.76 5.69
N THR A 66 -0.89 12.92 4.45
CA THR A 66 -1.49 13.82 3.43
C THR A 66 -2.85 13.31 2.93
N PRO A 67 -3.64 14.16 2.22
CA PRO A 67 -4.86 13.72 1.54
C PRO A 67 -4.62 12.59 0.55
N TRP A 68 -3.48 12.59 -0.16
CA TRP A 68 -3.15 11.52 -1.10
C TRP A 68 -3.04 10.15 -0.41
N VAL A 69 -2.35 10.06 0.73
CA VAL A 69 -2.25 8.80 1.50
C VAL A 69 -3.62 8.35 2.01
N LYS A 70 -4.45 9.28 2.48
CA LYS A 70 -5.82 8.99 2.90
C LYS A 70 -6.66 8.45 1.73
N GLN A 71 -6.47 8.98 0.53
CA GLN A 71 -7.12 8.47 -0.68
C GLN A 71 -6.66 7.04 -1.01
N GLN A 72 -5.35 6.72 -0.89
CA GLN A 72 -4.86 5.35 -1.07
C GLN A 72 -5.54 4.37 -0.08
N ALA A 73 -5.71 4.78 1.18
CA ALA A 73 -6.42 3.96 2.18
C ALA A 73 -7.91 3.78 1.83
N SER A 74 -8.58 4.82 1.35
CA SER A 74 -9.95 4.75 0.85
C SER A 74 -10.07 3.79 -0.34
N ASP A 75 -9.15 3.86 -1.31
CA ASP A 75 -9.12 2.99 -2.49
C ASP A 75 -8.92 1.52 -2.10
N LEU A 76 -8.10 1.25 -1.08
CA LEU A 76 -7.93 -0.09 -0.53
C LEU A 76 -9.20 -0.60 0.16
N ALA A 77 -9.96 0.28 0.83
CA ALA A 77 -11.24 -0.09 1.42
C ALA A 77 -12.28 -0.46 0.34
N HIS A 78 -12.33 0.26 -0.78
CA HIS A 78 -13.14 -0.13 -1.94
C HIS A 78 -12.74 -1.48 -2.53
N GLN A 79 -11.46 -1.84 -2.43
CA GLN A 79 -10.96 -3.14 -2.84
C GLN A 79 -11.23 -4.24 -1.79
N GLY A 80 -11.90 -3.95 -0.68
CA GLY A 80 -12.31 -4.93 0.32
C GLY A 80 -11.30 -5.16 1.45
N TYR A 81 -10.40 -4.21 1.73
CA TYR A 81 -9.46 -4.27 2.85
C TYR A 81 -9.83 -3.22 3.90
N ALA A 82 -9.87 -3.58 5.18
CA ALA A 82 -9.86 -2.60 6.25
C ALA A 82 -8.49 -1.89 6.25
N ALA A 83 -8.45 -0.60 5.98
CA ALA A 83 -7.20 0.15 5.80
C ALA A 83 -7.04 1.19 6.92
N LEU A 84 -6.00 1.04 7.74
CA LEU A 84 -5.66 1.99 8.79
C LEU A 84 -4.49 2.86 8.32
N ALA A 85 -4.78 4.10 7.92
CA ALA A 85 -3.78 5.11 7.63
C ALA A 85 -3.26 5.70 8.95
N ILE A 86 -2.01 5.38 9.29
CA ILE A 86 -1.40 5.78 10.56
C ILE A 86 -0.73 7.14 10.47
N ASP A 87 -0.67 7.86 11.60
CA ASP A 87 0.01 9.15 11.71
C ASP A 87 1.27 9.05 12.59
N LEU A 88 2.41 8.84 11.95
CA LEU A 88 3.71 8.79 12.64
C LEU A 88 4.19 10.18 13.11
N TYR A 89 3.57 11.25 12.61
CA TYR A 89 4.01 12.63 12.83
C TYR A 89 3.15 13.42 13.83
N ARG A 90 2.17 12.76 14.46
CA ARG A 90 1.31 13.38 15.48
C ARG A 90 0.57 14.62 14.95
N GLY A 91 -0.04 14.51 13.78
CA GLY A 91 -0.83 15.58 13.14
C GLY A 91 -0.03 16.51 12.25
N LYS A 92 1.29 16.40 12.20
CA LYS A 92 2.11 17.27 11.36
C LYS A 92 2.08 16.79 9.91
N VAL A 93 1.96 17.74 8.99
CA VAL A 93 2.07 17.53 7.54
C VAL A 93 3.00 18.60 7.00
N ALA A 94 4.11 18.20 6.40
CA ALA A 94 5.08 19.11 5.85
C ALA A 94 4.58 19.76 4.56
N THR A 95 4.92 21.02 4.38
CA THR A 95 4.57 21.82 3.19
C THR A 95 5.78 22.11 2.30
N THR A 96 6.99 21.92 2.84
CA THR A 96 8.26 22.07 2.13
C THR A 96 9.15 20.85 2.35
N ALA A 97 10.13 20.64 1.46
CA ALA A 97 11.08 19.54 1.58
C ALA A 97 11.96 19.66 2.84
N ASP A 98 12.34 20.88 3.21
CA ASP A 98 13.16 21.14 4.40
C ASP A 98 12.37 20.76 5.67
N GLU A 99 11.10 21.17 5.77
CA GLU A 99 10.21 20.80 6.86
C GLU A 99 10.00 19.26 6.91
N ALA A 100 9.81 18.62 5.75
CA ALA A 100 9.67 17.17 5.69
C ALA A 100 10.92 16.45 6.20
N HIS A 101 12.11 16.93 5.83
CA HIS A 101 13.38 16.41 6.34
C HIS A 101 13.51 16.58 7.85
N GLU A 102 13.15 17.74 8.38
CA GLU A 102 13.22 18.02 9.81
C GLU A 102 12.28 17.10 10.60
N ILE A 103 11.02 17.00 10.18
CA ILE A 103 10.03 16.16 10.85
C ILE A 103 10.44 14.68 10.78
N MET A 104 10.87 14.20 9.61
CA MET A 104 11.30 12.81 9.42
C MET A 104 12.48 12.45 10.35
N ARG A 105 13.51 13.29 10.41
CA ARG A 105 14.66 13.08 11.32
C ARG A 105 14.27 13.16 12.80
N GLY A 106 13.22 13.88 13.12
CA GLY A 106 12.67 14.01 14.48
C GLY A 106 11.84 12.81 14.94
N VAL A 107 11.71 11.75 14.13
CA VAL A 107 11.04 10.50 14.52
C VAL A 107 12.08 9.48 14.98
N PRO A 108 12.20 9.19 16.29
CA PRO A 108 13.08 8.13 16.76
C PRO A 108 12.63 6.77 16.22
N GLU A 109 13.58 5.94 15.83
CA GLU A 109 13.30 4.62 15.23
C GLU A 109 12.49 3.72 16.17
N ASP A 110 12.84 3.67 17.44
CA ASP A 110 12.14 2.89 18.47
C ASP A 110 10.68 3.32 18.63
N ARG A 111 10.40 4.64 18.55
CA ARG A 111 9.05 5.17 18.55
C ARG A 111 8.29 4.76 17.29
N ALA A 112 8.89 4.89 16.10
CA ALA A 112 8.26 4.46 14.85
C ALA A 112 7.91 2.97 14.92
N ASN A 113 8.84 2.12 15.33
CA ASN A 113 8.65 0.68 15.46
C ASN A 113 7.53 0.33 16.45
N ARG A 114 7.48 1.00 17.59
CA ARG A 114 6.40 0.86 18.58
C ARG A 114 5.05 1.26 18.01
N ASP A 115 4.98 2.37 17.25
CA ASP A 115 3.77 2.89 16.65
C ASP A 115 3.22 1.93 15.56
N LEU A 116 4.12 1.37 14.75
CA LEU A 116 3.78 0.35 13.75
C LEU A 116 3.19 -0.91 14.39
N LEU A 117 3.81 -1.42 15.45
CA LEU A 117 3.30 -2.57 16.19
C LEU A 117 1.97 -2.26 16.89
N ALA A 118 1.82 -1.05 17.43
CA ALA A 118 0.57 -0.60 18.04
C ALA A 118 -0.59 -0.55 17.03
N ALA A 119 -0.32 -0.13 15.79
CA ALA A 119 -1.31 -0.13 14.71
C ALA A 119 -1.81 -1.55 14.39
N THR A 120 -0.91 -2.53 14.29
CA THR A 120 -1.32 -3.92 14.07
C THR A 120 -2.06 -4.51 15.27
N ALA A 121 -1.62 -4.16 16.48
CA ALA A 121 -2.32 -4.58 17.71
C ALA A 121 -3.74 -4.00 17.75
N TYR A 122 -3.92 -2.72 17.44
CA TYR A 122 -5.22 -2.08 17.37
C TYR A 122 -6.13 -2.77 16.34
N LEU A 123 -5.67 -2.97 15.10
CA LEU A 123 -6.46 -3.65 14.07
C LEU A 123 -6.93 -5.04 14.53
N ARG A 124 -6.10 -5.78 15.28
CA ARG A 124 -6.44 -7.10 15.82
C ARG A 124 -7.54 -7.08 16.89
N THR A 125 -7.83 -5.92 17.49
CA THR A 125 -8.93 -5.79 18.47
C THR A 125 -10.28 -5.59 17.80
N LEU A 126 -10.32 -5.24 16.51
CA LEU A 126 -11.56 -4.92 15.81
C LEU A 126 -12.26 -6.20 15.34
N THR A 127 -13.52 -6.35 15.69
CA THR A 127 -14.36 -7.50 15.27
C THR A 127 -14.63 -7.49 13.76
N THR A 128 -14.47 -6.35 13.11
CA THR A 128 -14.61 -6.18 11.66
C THR A 128 -13.35 -6.58 10.88
N VAL A 129 -12.24 -6.93 11.58
CA VAL A 129 -10.95 -7.29 10.97
C VAL A 129 -10.65 -8.76 11.18
N ASP A 130 -10.20 -9.43 10.12
CA ASP A 130 -9.61 -10.76 10.23
C ASP A 130 -8.12 -10.65 10.63
N ALA A 131 -7.86 -10.88 11.90
CA ALA A 131 -6.52 -10.81 12.48
C ALA A 131 -5.50 -11.78 11.85
N LYS A 132 -5.95 -12.77 11.07
CA LYS A 132 -5.08 -13.73 10.37
C LYS A 132 -4.71 -13.28 8.96
N ARG A 133 -5.41 -12.28 8.41
CA ARG A 133 -5.22 -11.76 7.05
C ARG A 133 -4.84 -10.28 7.09
N MET A 134 -3.66 -10.00 7.63
CA MET A 134 -3.16 -8.64 7.80
C MET A 134 -1.84 -8.42 7.06
N GLY A 135 -1.62 -7.18 6.64
CA GLY A 135 -0.40 -6.74 5.98
C GLY A 135 -0.08 -5.27 6.20
N SER A 136 0.98 -4.82 5.54
CA SER A 136 1.40 -3.42 5.48
C SER A 136 1.56 -2.96 4.04
N ILE A 137 1.38 -1.67 3.82
CA ILE A 137 1.67 -0.98 2.57
C ILE A 137 2.15 0.43 2.87
N GLY A 138 3.15 0.88 2.16
CA GLY A 138 3.65 2.24 2.31
C GLY A 138 4.44 2.71 1.10
N TRP A 139 4.73 4.01 1.07
CA TRP A 139 5.41 4.69 -0.03
C TRP A 139 6.59 5.49 0.50
N CYS A 140 7.72 5.54 -0.21
CA CYS A 140 8.91 6.27 0.18
C CYS A 140 9.40 5.86 1.58
N MET A 141 9.49 6.78 2.52
CA MET A 141 9.73 6.49 3.94
C MET A 141 8.78 5.39 4.46
N GLY A 142 7.48 5.52 4.17
CA GLY A 142 6.48 4.53 4.58
C GLY A 142 6.65 3.17 3.92
N GLY A 143 7.25 3.11 2.73
CA GLY A 143 7.64 1.84 2.09
C GLY A 143 8.72 1.12 2.91
N GLY A 144 9.73 1.83 3.39
CA GLY A 144 10.71 1.30 4.34
C GLY A 144 10.05 0.78 5.62
N TYR A 145 9.18 1.58 6.23
CA TYR A 145 8.44 1.15 7.42
C TYR A 145 7.47 -0.01 7.19
N ALA A 146 6.93 -0.16 5.95
CA ALA A 146 6.13 -1.34 5.63
C ALA A 146 6.98 -2.62 5.63
N PHE A 147 8.23 -2.53 5.17
CA PHE A 147 9.23 -3.58 5.27
C PHE A 147 9.62 -3.86 6.72
N ASP A 148 9.94 -2.82 7.49
CA ASP A 148 10.32 -2.94 8.91
C ASP A 148 9.20 -3.62 9.71
N LEU A 149 7.94 -3.28 9.44
CA LEU A 149 6.81 -3.92 10.11
C LEU A 149 6.72 -5.43 9.77
N ALA A 150 7.10 -5.85 8.57
CA ALA A 150 7.16 -7.27 8.22
C ALA A 150 8.30 -8.01 8.94
N VAL A 151 9.36 -7.30 9.32
CA VAL A 151 10.45 -7.84 10.17
C VAL A 151 10.00 -7.94 11.63
N LEU A 152 9.28 -6.92 12.13
CA LEU A 152 8.87 -6.78 13.53
C LEU A 152 7.67 -7.65 13.91
N ASP A 153 6.75 -7.87 12.97
CA ASP A 153 5.51 -8.63 13.21
C ASP A 153 5.43 -9.91 12.36
N PRO A 154 5.89 -11.04 12.89
CA PRO A 154 5.92 -12.31 12.15
C PRO A 154 4.52 -12.86 11.79
N LYS A 155 3.45 -12.24 12.30
CA LYS A 155 2.06 -12.61 11.98
C LYS A 155 1.54 -11.94 10.70
N LEU A 156 2.24 -10.95 10.17
CA LEU A 156 1.87 -10.33 8.90
C LEU A 156 2.00 -11.34 7.75
N LYS A 157 1.08 -11.25 6.82
CA LYS A 157 1.03 -12.11 5.63
C LYS A 157 1.68 -11.48 4.42
N VAL A 158 1.63 -10.15 4.33
CA VAL A 158 2.17 -9.38 3.20
C VAL A 158 2.79 -8.07 3.66
N ALA A 159 3.78 -7.59 2.90
CA ALA A 159 4.18 -6.19 2.91
C ALA A 159 4.37 -5.69 1.48
N VAL A 160 3.80 -4.51 1.18
CA VAL A 160 3.98 -3.81 -0.09
C VAL A 160 4.88 -2.61 0.13
N VAL A 161 6.03 -2.65 -0.53
CA VAL A 161 7.10 -1.66 -0.40
C VAL A 161 7.19 -0.86 -1.70
N ASN A 162 6.58 0.33 -1.73
CA ASN A 162 6.65 1.20 -2.88
C ASN A 162 7.82 2.18 -2.70
N TYR A 163 8.84 2.05 -3.54
CA TYR A 163 10.09 2.83 -3.51
C TYR A 163 10.59 3.17 -2.10
N GLY A 164 10.53 2.18 -1.22
CA GLY A 164 11.03 2.24 0.15
C GLY A 164 12.41 1.63 0.28
N HIS A 165 13.15 2.07 1.31
CA HIS A 165 14.44 1.48 1.61
C HIS A 165 14.30 0.02 2.05
N LEU A 166 15.19 -0.84 1.54
CA LEU A 166 15.27 -2.25 1.90
C LEU A 166 16.61 -2.49 2.59
N ALA A 167 16.59 -2.61 3.90
CA ALA A 167 17.77 -3.05 4.64
C ALA A 167 17.90 -4.58 4.53
N ALA A 168 19.10 -5.08 4.32
CA ALA A 168 19.22 -6.49 4.05
C ALA A 168 20.53 -7.09 4.55
N ASP A 169 20.55 -7.42 5.83
CA ASP A 169 21.37 -8.53 6.27
C ASP A 169 20.53 -9.83 6.35
N ASP A 170 21.18 -10.97 6.21
CA ASP A 170 20.50 -12.27 6.23
C ASP A 170 19.79 -12.56 7.57
N ALA A 171 20.28 -12.02 8.68
CA ALA A 171 19.70 -12.23 10.00
C ALA A 171 18.34 -11.51 10.10
N THR A 172 18.24 -10.31 9.54
CA THR A 172 17.01 -9.54 9.43
C THR A 172 16.03 -10.21 8.46
N LEU A 173 16.49 -10.60 7.28
CA LEU A 173 15.63 -11.25 6.28
C LEU A 173 15.04 -12.58 6.75
N LYS A 174 15.77 -13.34 7.57
CA LYS A 174 15.27 -14.60 8.16
C LYS A 174 14.05 -14.41 9.04
N LYS A 175 13.89 -13.25 9.68
CA LYS A 175 12.74 -12.92 10.55
C LYS A 175 11.44 -12.73 9.75
N ILE A 176 11.52 -12.41 8.45
CA ILE A 176 10.35 -12.13 7.62
C ILE A 176 9.57 -13.40 7.34
N HIS A 177 8.28 -13.40 7.66
CA HIS A 177 7.33 -14.46 7.31
C HIS A 177 6.33 -14.02 6.25
N ALA A 178 6.21 -12.72 6.04
CA ALA A 178 5.34 -12.12 5.04
C ALA A 178 5.86 -12.36 3.60
N SER A 179 4.95 -12.44 2.64
CA SER A 179 5.29 -12.25 1.23
C SER A 179 5.56 -10.76 0.98
N ILE A 180 6.63 -10.44 0.27
CA ILE A 180 7.02 -9.05 -0.03
C ILE A 180 6.72 -8.74 -1.50
N LEU A 181 6.03 -7.62 -1.75
CA LEU A 181 5.95 -6.98 -3.04
C LEU A 181 6.80 -5.71 -3.00
N GLY A 182 7.75 -5.57 -3.91
CA GLY A 182 8.53 -4.35 -4.11
C GLY A 182 8.18 -3.68 -5.44
N ILE A 183 7.91 -2.39 -5.40
CA ILE A 183 7.60 -1.53 -6.55
C ILE A 183 8.64 -0.40 -6.58
N PHE A 184 9.43 -0.31 -7.64
CA PHE A 184 10.57 0.63 -7.69
C PHE A 184 10.71 1.32 -9.03
N GLY A 185 11.28 2.52 -9.01
CA GLY A 185 11.67 3.23 -10.21
C GLY A 185 13.09 2.91 -10.64
N GLY A 186 13.31 2.62 -11.94
CA GLY A 186 14.64 2.33 -12.50
C GLY A 186 15.57 3.55 -12.55
N LYS A 187 15.01 4.77 -12.46
CA LYS A 187 15.74 6.04 -12.40
C LYS A 187 15.76 6.66 -11.01
N ASP A 188 15.35 5.90 -9.99
CA ASP A 188 15.44 6.36 -8.60
C ASP A 188 16.91 6.40 -8.15
N GLN A 189 17.40 7.61 -7.86
CA GLN A 189 18.79 7.82 -7.44
C GLN A 189 19.03 7.46 -5.97
N GLY A 190 17.97 7.41 -5.16
CA GLY A 190 18.02 7.07 -3.74
C GLY A 190 17.98 5.56 -3.47
N ILE A 191 17.46 4.78 -4.45
CA ILE A 191 17.32 3.32 -4.33
C ILE A 191 17.85 2.66 -5.60
N PRO A 192 19.17 2.38 -5.67
CA PRO A 192 19.80 1.80 -6.85
C PRO A 192 19.22 0.43 -7.22
N VAL A 193 19.00 0.18 -8.51
CA VAL A 193 18.52 -1.12 -9.03
C VAL A 193 19.41 -2.28 -8.59
N ALA A 194 20.72 -2.05 -8.45
CA ALA A 194 21.66 -3.08 -7.96
C ALA A 194 21.30 -3.54 -6.53
N ASP A 195 20.87 -2.63 -5.64
CA ASP A 195 20.49 -2.96 -4.28
C ASP A 195 19.15 -3.71 -4.25
N ILE A 196 18.21 -3.35 -5.12
CA ILE A 196 16.93 -4.04 -5.29
C ILE A 196 17.18 -5.50 -5.73
N ASN A 197 18.03 -5.70 -6.76
CA ASN A 197 18.35 -7.01 -7.27
C ASN A 197 19.10 -7.87 -6.23
N LYS A 198 19.98 -7.25 -5.45
CA LYS A 198 20.67 -7.91 -4.35
C LYS A 198 19.67 -8.38 -3.28
N PHE A 199 18.76 -7.52 -2.85
CA PHE A 199 17.69 -7.86 -1.91
C PHE A 199 16.83 -9.02 -2.42
N GLU A 200 16.36 -8.95 -3.68
CA GLU A 200 15.58 -10.03 -4.28
C GLU A 200 16.33 -11.36 -4.27
N SER A 201 17.60 -11.33 -4.66
CA SER A 201 18.47 -12.54 -4.69
C SER A 201 18.65 -13.14 -3.30
N GLN A 202 18.87 -12.31 -2.27
CA GLN A 202 19.00 -12.75 -0.88
C GLN A 202 17.69 -13.36 -0.37
N MET A 203 16.55 -12.71 -0.59
CA MET A 203 15.23 -13.24 -0.21
C MET A 203 14.96 -14.60 -0.83
N ARG A 204 15.24 -14.74 -2.14
CA ARG A 204 15.08 -16.01 -2.86
C ARG A 204 16.02 -17.11 -2.32
N ALA A 205 17.28 -16.77 -2.06
CA ALA A 205 18.26 -17.70 -1.48
C ALA A 205 17.86 -18.22 -0.08
N LEU A 206 17.14 -17.38 0.69
CA LEU A 206 16.59 -17.73 1.99
C LEU A 206 15.21 -18.43 1.91
N GLY A 207 14.72 -18.74 0.70
CA GLY A 207 13.41 -19.38 0.49
C GLY A 207 12.22 -18.46 0.83
N LYS A 208 12.44 -17.15 0.88
CA LYS A 208 11.39 -16.15 1.19
C LYS A 208 10.59 -15.80 -0.07
N LYS A 209 9.32 -15.46 0.12
CA LYS A 209 8.44 -15.05 -0.97
C LYS A 209 8.65 -13.57 -1.29
N VAL A 210 9.13 -13.28 -2.49
CA VAL A 210 9.38 -11.91 -2.96
C VAL A 210 8.97 -11.78 -4.43
N GLU A 211 8.32 -10.66 -4.75
CA GLU A 211 7.95 -10.23 -6.10
C GLU A 211 8.42 -8.79 -6.26
N ILE A 212 9.22 -8.52 -7.31
CA ILE A 212 9.80 -7.20 -7.56
C ILE A 212 9.37 -6.71 -8.94
N HIS A 213 8.92 -5.46 -9.01
CA HIS A 213 8.64 -4.75 -10.25
C HIS A 213 9.45 -3.46 -10.30
N ILE A 214 10.27 -3.32 -11.35
CA ILE A 214 11.07 -2.11 -11.60
C ILE A 214 10.53 -1.45 -12.85
N PHE A 215 10.14 -0.19 -12.72
CA PHE A 215 9.65 0.66 -13.80
C PHE A 215 10.84 1.42 -14.38
N PRO A 216 11.34 1.05 -15.57
CA PRO A 216 12.67 1.47 -16.03
C PRO A 216 12.83 2.98 -16.21
N ASP A 217 11.73 3.68 -16.52
CA ASP A 217 11.72 5.11 -16.77
C ASP A 217 11.20 5.94 -15.59
N ALA A 218 10.72 5.32 -14.53
CA ALA A 218 10.22 5.99 -13.35
C ALA A 218 11.35 6.37 -12.38
N GLY A 219 11.20 7.54 -11.75
CA GLY A 219 12.02 7.98 -10.62
C GLY A 219 11.36 7.69 -9.29
N HIS A 220 11.88 8.32 -8.22
CA HIS A 220 11.28 8.23 -6.89
C HIS A 220 9.87 8.84 -6.85
N ALA A 221 8.98 8.26 -6.07
CA ALA A 221 7.60 8.73 -5.85
C ALA A 221 6.77 8.90 -7.15
N PHE A 222 6.97 8.00 -8.13
CA PHE A 222 6.29 8.07 -9.42
C PHE A 222 4.79 7.74 -9.34
N GLU A 223 4.34 7.12 -8.26
CA GLU A 223 2.92 6.80 -8.06
C GLU A 223 2.12 7.97 -7.48
N ASN A 224 2.80 8.94 -6.83
CA ASN A 224 2.14 10.04 -6.15
C ASN A 224 1.77 11.16 -7.13
N SER A 225 0.46 11.34 -7.36
CA SER A 225 -0.07 12.37 -8.25
C SER A 225 0.17 13.83 -7.77
N GLU A 226 0.51 14.01 -6.49
CA GLU A 226 0.93 15.30 -5.93
C GLU A 226 2.39 15.64 -6.29
N ASN A 227 3.21 14.63 -6.63
CA ASN A 227 4.56 14.81 -7.15
C ASN A 227 4.55 15.26 -8.62
N LYS A 228 4.28 16.54 -8.87
CA LYS A 228 4.09 17.08 -10.23
C LYS A 228 5.27 16.84 -11.19
N LYS A 229 6.49 16.67 -10.66
CA LYS A 229 7.70 16.47 -11.48
C LYS A 229 7.99 14.99 -11.77
N GLY A 230 7.57 14.09 -10.88
CA GLY A 230 7.94 12.68 -10.95
C GLY A 230 6.77 11.73 -11.20
N TYR A 231 5.52 12.19 -11.12
CA TYR A 231 4.33 11.37 -11.35
C TYR A 231 4.30 10.80 -12.76
N ARG A 232 4.06 9.51 -12.87
CA ARG A 232 3.94 8.79 -14.15
C ARG A 232 2.64 7.99 -14.15
N GLU A 233 1.63 8.54 -14.77
CA GLU A 233 0.24 8.04 -14.68
C GLU A 233 0.12 6.56 -15.07
N GLU A 234 0.70 6.17 -16.22
CA GLU A 234 0.58 4.79 -16.72
C GLU A 234 1.37 3.80 -15.85
N ASP A 235 2.57 4.19 -15.40
CA ASP A 235 3.36 3.38 -14.48
C ASP A 235 2.65 3.24 -13.12
N ALA A 236 2.05 4.32 -12.61
CA ALA A 236 1.27 4.31 -11.37
C ALA A 236 0.02 3.42 -11.48
N LYS A 237 -0.69 3.44 -12.63
CA LYS A 237 -1.82 2.54 -12.88
C LYS A 237 -1.38 1.07 -12.86
N LEU A 238 -0.24 0.78 -13.50
CA LEU A 238 0.30 -0.56 -13.56
C LEU A 238 0.80 -1.03 -12.19
N ALA A 239 1.48 -0.17 -11.42
CA ALA A 239 1.90 -0.44 -10.05
C ALA A 239 0.70 -0.79 -9.14
N ARG A 240 -0.38 0.01 -9.20
CA ARG A 240 -1.62 -0.30 -8.48
C ARG A 240 -2.24 -1.64 -8.89
N LYS A 241 -2.18 -2.00 -10.17
CA LYS A 241 -2.66 -3.31 -10.66
C LYS A 241 -1.83 -4.46 -10.08
N TYR A 242 -0.49 -4.34 -10.05
CA TYR A 242 0.38 -5.34 -9.41
C TYR A 242 0.08 -5.47 -7.92
N THR A 243 -0.06 -4.35 -7.22
CA THR A 243 -0.45 -4.29 -5.80
C THR A 243 -1.79 -4.98 -5.55
N ALA A 244 -2.83 -4.64 -6.32
CA ALA A 244 -4.16 -5.24 -6.17
C ALA A 244 -4.13 -6.77 -6.39
N ASN A 245 -3.43 -7.24 -7.42
CA ASN A 245 -3.28 -8.66 -7.71
C ASN A 245 -2.51 -9.39 -6.61
N PHE A 246 -1.42 -8.81 -6.13
CA PHE A 246 -0.61 -9.38 -5.05
C PHE A 246 -1.41 -9.48 -3.74
N LEU A 247 -2.09 -8.43 -3.34
CA LEU A 247 -2.91 -8.42 -2.13
C LEU A 247 -4.06 -9.43 -2.23
N ALA A 248 -4.72 -9.54 -3.38
CA ALA A 248 -5.80 -10.50 -3.60
C ALA A 248 -5.31 -11.94 -3.43
N ARG A 249 -4.19 -12.31 -4.07
CA ARG A 249 -3.62 -13.67 -3.98
C ARG A 249 -3.19 -14.07 -2.58
N ASN A 250 -2.78 -13.12 -1.75
CA ASN A 250 -2.17 -13.41 -0.45
C ASN A 250 -3.08 -13.14 0.75
N LEU A 251 -4.15 -12.33 0.60
CA LEU A 251 -5.04 -11.96 1.69
C LEU A 251 -6.51 -12.34 1.49
N LYS A 252 -6.97 -12.61 0.26
CA LYS A 252 -8.39 -12.91 0.01
C LYS A 252 -8.69 -14.40 -0.16
N PHE A 253 -7.71 -15.21 -0.51
CA PHE A 253 -7.85 -16.62 -0.80
C PHE A 253 -7.04 -17.50 0.12
#